data_0c2f299bac29fbfa2a42668025e1e4a4
#
_entry.id   0c2f299bac29fbfa2a42668025e1e4a4
#
_cell.length_a   1.000
_cell.length_b   1.000
_cell.length_c   1.000
_cell.angle_alpha   90.00
_cell.angle_beta   90.00
_cell.angle_gamma   90.00
#
_symmetry.space_group_name_H-M   'P 1'
#
loop_
_entity.id
_entity.type
_entity.pdbx_description
1 polymer ?
#
loop_
_entity_poly.entity_id
_entity_poly.type
_entity_poly.pdbx_seq_one_letter_code
_entity_poly.pdbx_strand_id
1 'polypeptide(L)'
;MTEHVSPATRQRLRDAMERLFNGQPQHTDGKLTKNNLWREAQVSRATMNRAADVLAEWDARVSESPAGVAARQRDEEFEQLRSRLRTSQRERRKLQDQIDAAATVIAALHSENATLRRQAANSTARIVPLFGGGG
;
A
#
# COMPACT_ATOMS: atom_id res chain seq x y z
N MET A 1 35.06 -23.03 0.61
CA MET A 1 35.69 -22.41 -0.59
C MET A 1 34.79 -21.32 -1.12
N THR A 2 35.24 -20.12 -1.05
CA THR A 2 34.56 -19.01 -1.70
C THR A 2 34.86 -19.12 -3.20
N GLU A 3 33.86 -19.46 -3.99
CA GLU A 3 33.94 -19.41 -5.43
C GLU A 3 34.07 -17.94 -5.86
N HIS A 4 35.28 -17.52 -6.06
CA HIS A 4 35.54 -16.18 -6.59
C HIS A 4 35.19 -16.14 -8.08
N VAL A 5 34.37 -15.15 -8.45
CA VAL A 5 34.13 -14.85 -9.86
C VAL A 5 35.47 -14.44 -10.48
N SER A 6 35.80 -15.02 -11.63
CA SER A 6 37.07 -14.71 -12.29
C SER A 6 37.16 -13.24 -12.71
N PRO A 7 38.38 -12.65 -12.75
CA PRO A 7 38.56 -11.28 -13.24
C PRO A 7 37.99 -11.07 -14.65
N ALA A 8 38.11 -12.05 -15.53
CA ALA A 8 37.54 -12.00 -16.88
C ALA A 8 36.02 -11.88 -16.87
N THR A 9 35.35 -12.63 -15.99
CA THR A 9 33.89 -12.58 -15.84
C THR A 9 33.44 -11.24 -15.25
N ARG A 10 34.17 -10.72 -14.28
CA ARG A 10 33.90 -9.37 -13.74
C ARG A 10 34.02 -8.31 -14.81
N GLN A 11 35.04 -8.41 -15.66
CA GLN A 11 35.24 -7.47 -16.75
C GLN A 11 34.10 -7.56 -17.77
N ARG A 12 33.63 -8.77 -18.11
CA ARG A 12 32.45 -8.95 -18.97
C ARG A 12 31.20 -8.26 -18.39
N LEU A 13 30.98 -8.39 -17.09
CA LEU A 13 29.86 -7.73 -16.42
C LEU A 13 30.00 -6.21 -16.45
N ARG A 14 31.22 -5.68 -16.25
CA ARG A 14 31.47 -4.24 -16.34
C ARG A 14 31.30 -3.72 -17.77
N ASP A 15 31.77 -4.44 -18.75
CA ASP A 15 31.61 -4.08 -20.15
C ASP A 15 30.10 -4.09 -20.55
N ALA A 16 29.37 -5.08 -20.09
CA ALA A 16 27.92 -5.13 -20.28
C ALA A 16 27.20 -3.96 -19.59
N MET A 17 27.62 -3.61 -18.38
CA MET A 17 27.13 -2.45 -17.65
C MET A 17 27.36 -1.18 -18.46
N GLU A 18 28.57 -0.95 -18.97
CA GLU A 18 28.87 0.21 -19.80
C GLU A 18 27.99 0.28 -21.05
N ARG A 19 27.79 -0.84 -21.73
CA ARG A 19 26.90 -0.87 -22.91
C ARG A 19 25.46 -0.50 -22.56
N LEU A 20 24.94 -1.02 -21.45
CA LEU A 20 23.59 -0.73 -21.02
C LEU A 20 23.41 0.74 -20.63
N PHE A 21 24.35 1.30 -19.88
CA PHE A 21 24.29 2.72 -19.48
C PHE A 21 24.49 3.68 -20.65
N ASN A 22 25.27 3.27 -21.66
CA ASN A 22 25.47 4.08 -22.87
C ASN A 22 24.34 3.93 -23.90
N GLY A 23 23.34 3.09 -23.62
CA GLY A 23 22.24 2.85 -24.53
C GLY A 23 22.64 2.07 -25.79
N GLN A 24 23.68 1.24 -25.70
CA GLN A 24 24.21 0.44 -26.81
C GLN A 24 24.18 -1.07 -26.48
N PRO A 25 22.98 -1.65 -26.21
CA PRO A 25 22.87 -3.07 -25.91
C PRO A 25 23.19 -3.92 -27.17
N GLN A 26 23.83 -5.04 -26.95
CA GLN A 26 24.15 -5.99 -28.04
C GLN A 26 23.27 -7.25 -27.96
N HIS A 27 22.81 -7.62 -26.76
CA HIS A 27 22.14 -8.89 -26.53
C HIS A 27 20.78 -8.74 -25.84
N THR A 28 20.39 -7.51 -25.46
CA THR A 28 19.17 -7.22 -24.69
C THR A 28 18.42 -6.02 -25.25
N ASP A 29 17.27 -5.70 -24.68
CA ASP A 29 16.47 -4.52 -25.03
C ASP A 29 17.00 -3.19 -24.45
N GLY A 30 18.09 -3.25 -23.69
CA GLY A 30 18.76 -2.07 -23.13
C GLY A 30 18.16 -1.52 -21.84
N LYS A 31 17.12 -2.13 -21.28
CA LYS A 31 16.57 -1.71 -20.00
C LYS A 31 17.58 -1.93 -18.88
N LEU A 32 17.64 -0.99 -17.93
CA LEU A 32 18.55 -1.04 -16.80
C LEU A 32 18.00 -1.97 -15.71
N THR A 33 18.08 -3.28 -15.95
CA THR A 33 17.67 -4.33 -15.02
C THR A 33 18.79 -5.32 -14.81
N LYS A 34 18.83 -5.96 -13.65
CA LYS A 34 19.80 -7.03 -13.37
C LYS A 34 19.64 -8.22 -14.31
N ASN A 35 18.42 -8.51 -14.75
CA ASN A 35 18.18 -9.54 -15.78
C ASN A 35 18.88 -9.22 -17.09
N ASN A 36 18.85 -7.97 -17.50
CA ASN A 36 19.58 -7.56 -18.72
C ASN A 36 21.09 -7.54 -18.50
N LEU A 37 21.55 -7.24 -17.31
CA LEU A 37 22.99 -7.22 -17.02
C LEU A 37 23.65 -8.58 -17.27
N TRP A 38 23.14 -9.65 -16.68
CA TRP A 38 23.73 -10.97 -16.89
C TRP A 38 23.53 -11.50 -18.32
N ARG A 39 22.41 -11.17 -18.95
CA ARG A 39 22.17 -11.53 -20.37
C ARG A 39 23.11 -10.79 -21.29
N GLU A 40 23.30 -9.52 -21.10
CA GLU A 40 24.21 -8.68 -21.89
C GLU A 40 25.66 -9.15 -21.74
N ALA A 41 26.06 -9.54 -20.53
CA ALA A 41 27.39 -10.07 -20.25
C ALA A 41 27.57 -11.52 -20.70
N GLN A 42 26.50 -12.19 -21.10
CA GLN A 42 26.50 -13.61 -21.50
C GLN A 42 27.04 -14.54 -20.39
N VAL A 43 26.65 -14.27 -19.16
CA VAL A 43 26.96 -15.09 -17.99
C VAL A 43 25.67 -15.62 -17.38
N SER A 44 25.76 -16.55 -16.44
CA SER A 44 24.57 -17.02 -15.73
C SER A 44 24.16 -16.01 -14.66
N ARG A 45 22.88 -16.03 -14.30
CA ARG A 45 22.33 -15.24 -13.17
C ARG A 45 23.08 -15.54 -11.87
N ALA A 46 23.38 -16.81 -11.63
CA ALA A 46 24.13 -17.23 -10.45
C ALA A 46 25.55 -16.64 -10.41
N THR A 47 26.21 -16.59 -11.57
CA THR A 47 27.55 -15.97 -11.69
C THR A 47 27.49 -14.48 -11.40
N MET A 48 26.51 -13.76 -11.95
CA MET A 48 26.31 -12.35 -11.63
C MET A 48 26.09 -12.12 -10.13
N ASN A 49 25.24 -12.94 -9.51
CA ASN A 49 24.94 -12.80 -8.08
C ASN A 49 26.15 -13.00 -7.18
N ARG A 50 27.16 -13.74 -7.64
CA ARG A 50 28.44 -13.91 -6.89
C ARG A 50 29.39 -12.74 -7.06
N ALA A 51 29.19 -11.88 -8.03
CA ALA A 51 29.99 -10.69 -8.28
C ALA A 51 29.46 -9.49 -7.46
N ALA A 52 29.54 -9.57 -6.14
CA ALA A 52 28.96 -8.57 -5.24
C ALA A 52 29.50 -7.16 -5.47
N ASP A 53 30.78 -7.03 -5.79
CA ASP A 53 31.43 -5.75 -6.12
C ASP A 53 30.85 -5.09 -7.37
N VAL A 54 30.62 -5.88 -8.41
CA VAL A 54 29.99 -5.40 -9.67
C VAL A 54 28.54 -5.03 -9.44
N LEU A 55 27.81 -5.82 -8.64
CA LEU A 55 26.43 -5.50 -8.29
C LEU A 55 26.31 -4.21 -7.47
N ALA A 56 27.25 -3.96 -6.58
CA ALA A 56 27.30 -2.69 -5.83
C ALA A 56 27.53 -1.50 -6.76
N GLU A 57 28.45 -1.61 -7.72
CA GLU A 57 28.67 -0.59 -8.76
C GLU A 57 27.40 -0.38 -9.60
N TRP A 58 26.72 -1.46 -9.98
CA TRP A 58 25.48 -1.42 -10.72
C TRP A 58 24.38 -0.66 -9.96
N ASP A 59 24.14 -1.04 -8.73
CA ASP A 59 23.12 -0.42 -7.88
C ASP A 59 23.38 1.07 -7.68
N ALA A 60 24.65 1.46 -7.48
CA ALA A 60 25.02 2.86 -7.35
C ALA A 60 24.76 3.64 -8.64
N ARG A 61 25.14 3.11 -9.78
CA ARG A 61 24.96 3.77 -11.09
C ARG A 61 23.48 3.85 -11.49
N VAL A 62 22.70 2.81 -11.24
CA VAL A 62 21.25 2.82 -11.50
C VAL A 62 20.57 3.87 -10.63
N SER A 63 20.95 3.98 -9.37
CA SER A 63 20.42 5.00 -8.46
C SER A 63 20.67 6.42 -8.93
N GLU A 64 21.82 6.67 -9.53
CA GLU A 64 22.22 7.99 -10.05
C GLU A 64 21.67 8.29 -11.45
N SER A 65 21.21 7.27 -12.17
CA SER A 65 20.64 7.45 -13.51
C SER A 65 19.31 8.19 -13.45
N PRO A 66 18.93 8.98 -14.48
CA PRO A 66 17.61 9.62 -14.54
C PRO A 66 16.46 8.62 -14.40
N ALA A 67 16.57 7.44 -15.01
CA ALA A 67 15.58 6.38 -14.88
C ALA A 67 15.49 5.84 -13.45
N GLY A 68 16.62 5.66 -12.76
CA GLY A 68 16.68 5.23 -11.37
C GLY A 68 16.10 6.27 -10.41
N VAL A 69 16.39 7.55 -10.62
CA VAL A 69 15.80 8.64 -9.86
C VAL A 69 14.28 8.68 -10.03
N ALA A 70 13.81 8.60 -11.28
CA ALA A 70 12.37 8.58 -11.57
C ALA A 70 11.68 7.34 -10.96
N ALA A 71 12.34 6.18 -10.98
CA ALA A 71 11.82 4.96 -10.35
C ALA A 71 11.68 5.11 -8.85
N ARG A 72 12.68 5.68 -8.18
CA ARG A 72 12.61 5.95 -6.72
C ARG A 72 11.50 6.92 -6.37
N GLN A 73 11.35 7.99 -7.16
CA GLN A 73 10.28 8.96 -6.96
C GLN A 73 8.89 8.29 -7.06
N ARG A 74 8.71 7.43 -8.05
CA ARG A 74 7.46 6.67 -8.19
C ARG A 74 7.22 5.73 -7.02
N ASP A 75 8.26 5.06 -6.53
CA ASP A 75 8.16 4.17 -5.38
C ASP A 75 7.80 4.96 -4.10
N GLU A 76 8.40 6.13 -3.89
CA GLU A 76 8.08 7.01 -2.77
C GLU A 76 6.63 7.52 -2.84
N GLU A 77 6.19 7.95 -4.01
CA GLU A 77 4.80 8.36 -4.25
C GLU A 77 3.83 7.20 -3.99
N PHE A 78 4.18 6.00 -4.43
CA PHE A 78 3.38 4.81 -4.22
C PHE A 78 3.25 4.47 -2.74
N GLU A 79 4.35 4.55 -1.99
CA GLU A 79 4.33 4.34 -0.53
C GLU A 79 3.51 5.41 0.19
N GLN A 80 3.60 6.67 -0.23
CA GLN A 80 2.76 7.74 0.31
C GLN A 80 1.28 7.50 0.05
N LEU A 81 0.93 7.07 -1.16
CA LEU A 81 -0.46 6.75 -1.51
C LEU A 81 -0.99 5.56 -0.71
N ARG A 82 -0.18 4.52 -0.53
CA ARG A 82 -0.54 3.37 0.33
C ARG A 82 -0.78 3.81 1.77
N SER A 83 0.08 4.66 2.30
CA SER A 83 -0.07 5.20 3.66
C SER A 83 -1.35 6.01 3.81
N ARG A 84 -1.63 6.89 2.85
CA ARG A 84 -2.89 7.66 2.83
C ARG A 84 -4.12 6.77 2.74
N LEU A 85 -4.05 5.74 1.92
CA LEU A 85 -5.15 4.77 1.79
C LEU A 85 -5.41 4.05 3.11
N ARG A 86 -4.36 3.56 3.78
CA ARG A 86 -4.48 2.91 5.10
C ARG A 86 -5.11 3.85 6.13
N THR A 87 -4.67 5.10 6.18
CA THR A 87 -5.20 6.12 7.10
C THR A 87 -6.67 6.38 6.79
N SER A 88 -7.02 6.59 5.54
CA SER A 88 -8.40 6.81 5.09
C SER A 88 -9.31 5.63 5.44
N GLN A 89 -8.83 4.40 5.25
CA GLN A 89 -9.60 3.20 5.61
C GLN A 89 -9.84 3.10 7.12
N ARG A 90 -8.84 3.44 7.94
CA ARG A 90 -9.00 3.48 9.41
C ARG A 90 -10.02 4.54 9.82
N GLU A 91 -9.95 5.72 9.25
CA GLU A 91 -10.90 6.80 9.51
C GLU A 91 -12.31 6.40 9.11
N ARG A 92 -12.48 5.77 7.96
CA ARG A 92 -13.77 5.24 7.51
C ARG A 92 -14.33 4.22 8.50
N ARG A 93 -13.52 3.28 8.97
CA ARG A 93 -13.96 2.29 9.98
C ARG A 93 -14.40 2.97 11.27
N LYS A 94 -13.61 3.94 11.75
CA LYS A 94 -13.92 4.70 12.96
C LYS A 94 -15.25 5.44 12.82
N LEU A 95 -15.45 6.13 11.69
CA LEU A 95 -16.70 6.83 11.41
C LEU A 95 -17.87 5.86 11.26
N GLN A 96 -17.67 4.71 10.61
CA GLN A 96 -18.69 3.68 10.50
C GLN A 96 -19.09 3.15 11.88
N ASP A 97 -18.13 2.89 12.75
CA ASP A 97 -18.40 2.45 14.12
C ASP A 97 -19.18 3.51 14.91
N GLN A 98 -18.85 4.79 14.73
CA GLN A 98 -19.58 5.90 15.35
C GLN A 98 -21.02 6.00 14.81
N ILE A 99 -21.21 5.83 13.51
CA ILE A 99 -22.54 5.82 12.89
C ILE A 99 -23.36 4.64 13.41
N ASP A 100 -22.78 3.46 13.50
CA ASP A 100 -23.45 2.26 14.00
C ASP A 100 -23.85 2.42 15.46
N ALA A 101 -22.98 2.98 16.30
CA ALA A 101 -23.26 3.28 17.69
C ALA A 101 -24.40 4.32 17.82
N ALA A 102 -24.35 5.39 17.03
CA ALA A 102 -25.39 6.41 17.00
C ALA A 102 -26.74 5.83 16.54
N ALA A 103 -26.74 5.00 15.50
CA ALA A 103 -27.95 4.33 15.02
C ALA A 103 -28.58 3.43 16.09
N THR A 104 -27.76 2.71 16.85
CA THR A 104 -28.21 1.87 17.97
C THR A 104 -28.87 2.72 19.06
N VAL A 105 -28.26 3.83 19.44
CA VAL A 105 -28.83 4.76 20.45
C VAL A 105 -30.13 5.38 19.95
N ILE A 106 -30.18 5.81 18.69
CA ILE A 106 -31.37 6.39 18.07
C ILE A 106 -32.52 5.37 18.09
N ALA A 107 -32.26 4.12 17.70
CA ALA A 107 -33.24 3.05 17.71
C ALA A 107 -33.79 2.77 19.14
N ALA A 108 -32.88 2.73 20.11
CA ALA A 108 -33.26 2.54 21.52
C ALA A 108 -34.11 3.71 22.07
N LEU A 109 -33.71 4.95 21.78
CA LEU A 109 -34.48 6.14 22.17
C LEU A 109 -35.83 6.20 21.48
N HIS A 110 -35.90 5.85 20.21
CA HIS A 110 -37.16 5.81 19.46
C HIS A 110 -38.12 4.79 20.06
N SER A 111 -37.64 3.61 20.41
CA SER A 111 -38.43 2.57 21.08
C SER A 111 -38.90 3.02 22.46
N GLU A 112 -38.02 3.62 23.25
CA GLU A 112 -38.36 4.17 24.59
C GLU A 112 -39.38 5.29 24.50
N ASN A 113 -39.22 6.21 23.55
CA ASN A 113 -40.18 7.26 23.29
C ASN A 113 -41.58 6.71 22.95
N ALA A 114 -41.65 5.70 22.10
CA ALA A 114 -42.91 5.04 21.72
C ALA A 114 -43.56 4.40 22.96
N THR A 115 -42.77 3.76 23.83
CA THR A 115 -43.25 3.17 25.08
C THR A 115 -43.80 4.23 26.06
N LEU A 116 -43.04 5.31 26.27
CA LEU A 116 -43.45 6.42 27.16
C LEU A 116 -44.71 7.10 26.64
N ARG A 117 -44.84 7.31 25.35
CA ARG A 117 -46.07 7.88 24.75
C ARG A 117 -47.27 6.99 24.95
N ARG A 118 -47.13 5.67 24.83
CA ARG A 118 -48.20 4.72 25.12
C ARG A 118 -48.60 4.73 26.59
N GLN A 119 -47.60 4.78 27.51
CA GLN A 119 -47.85 4.89 28.95
C GLN A 119 -48.56 6.18 29.30
N ALA A 120 -48.14 7.30 28.73
CA ALA A 120 -48.79 8.59 28.93
C ALA A 120 -50.25 8.58 28.42
N ALA A 121 -50.47 8.03 27.23
CA ALA A 121 -51.83 7.88 26.68
C ALA A 121 -52.73 6.99 27.55
N ASN A 122 -52.19 5.86 28.05
CA ASN A 122 -52.91 4.96 28.94
C ASN A 122 -53.24 5.63 30.27
N SER A 123 -52.29 6.39 30.84
CA SER A 123 -52.52 7.16 32.09
C SER A 123 -53.60 8.21 31.86
N THR A 124 -53.59 8.93 30.76
CA THR A 124 -54.60 9.92 30.42
C THR A 124 -55.98 9.24 30.23
N ALA A 125 -56.05 8.12 29.56
CA ALA A 125 -57.28 7.35 29.36
C ALA A 125 -57.85 6.81 30.68
N ARG A 126 -57.02 6.46 31.67
CA ARG A 126 -57.45 6.05 33.00
C ARG A 126 -57.97 7.21 33.82
N ILE A 127 -57.42 8.40 33.66
CA ILE A 127 -57.84 9.60 34.41
C ILE A 127 -59.16 10.15 33.88
N VAL A 128 -59.34 10.20 32.56
CA VAL A 128 -60.55 10.74 31.89
C VAL A 128 -61.85 10.11 32.40
N PRO A 129 -61.98 8.76 32.55
CA PRO A 129 -63.22 8.15 33.04
C PRO A 129 -63.56 8.54 34.47
N LEU A 130 -62.58 8.82 35.32
CA LEU A 130 -62.81 9.26 36.68
C LEU A 130 -63.41 10.67 36.78
N PHE A 131 -63.05 11.53 35.83
CA PHE A 131 -63.59 12.90 35.75
C PHE A 131 -64.88 12.96 34.93
N GLY A 132 -65.12 12.00 34.03
CA GLY A 132 -66.36 11.89 33.24
C GLY A 132 -67.52 11.23 33.99
N GLY A 133 -67.29 10.56 35.12
CA GLY A 133 -68.31 9.86 35.88
C GLY A 133 -69.04 10.69 36.90
N GLY A 134 -68.77 11.95 36.94
CA GLY A 134 -69.46 12.88 37.85
C GLY A 134 -70.59 13.63 37.16
N GLY A 135 -71.57 12.91 36.82
CA GLY A 135 -72.74 13.49 36.18
C GLY A 135 -73.96 13.24 37.02
#